data_d4788538b72002374a705b0cbd911730
#
_entry.id   d4788538b72002374a705b0cbd911730
#
_cell.length_a   1.000
_cell.length_b   1.000
_cell.length_c   1.000
_cell.angle_alpha   90.00
_cell.angle_beta   90.00
_cell.angle_gamma   90.00
#
_symmetry.space_group_name_H-M   'P 1'
#
loop_
_entity.id
_entity.type
_entity.pdbx_description
1 polymer ?
#
loop_
_entity_poly.entity_id
_entity_poly.type
_entity_poly.pdbx_seq_one_letter_code
_entity_poly.pdbx_strand_id
1 'polypeptide(L)'
;MKYVKNIMNNLRSALTTNPAMIIYSVLIAIIAWFIISITVYPTTPKTLSNIPVEVDITGTSAEENGLSVISYETKKVTVTIQGNRSSIGSLSADDLVASAVVENVTSAGEKYLKINVISKKSDVKFDVTSVSPSTMAVMFDKIDTREFELSVEAPNIKAVEGLYMDNGDFKCTPNVIEVSGPSTQLDKIDTVSYTHLTLPTNSL
;
A
#
# COMPACT_ATOMS: atom_id res chain seq x y z
N MET A 1 40.52 -54.85 14.41
CA MET A 1 39.19 -55.47 14.26
C MET A 1 38.63 -56.11 15.55
N LYS A 2 39.41 -56.73 16.41
CA LYS A 2 38.97 -57.35 17.68
C LYS A 2 38.41 -56.33 18.72
N TYR A 3 39.00 -55.12 18.83
CA TYR A 3 38.59 -54.11 19.80
C TYR A 3 37.20 -53.54 19.51
N VAL A 4 36.87 -53.29 18.26
CA VAL A 4 35.56 -52.76 17.88
C VAL A 4 34.44 -53.79 18.14
N LYS A 5 34.75 -55.09 17.94
CA LYS A 5 33.81 -56.18 18.18
C LYS A 5 33.56 -56.41 19.67
N ASN A 6 34.56 -56.20 20.53
CA ASN A 6 34.41 -56.27 21.98
C ASN A 6 33.62 -55.10 22.55
N ILE A 7 33.85 -53.88 22.04
CA ILE A 7 33.04 -52.70 22.43
C ILE A 7 31.60 -52.89 22.02
N MET A 8 31.35 -53.38 20.82
CA MET A 8 29.99 -53.62 20.32
C MET A 8 29.28 -54.75 21.05
N ASN A 9 29.98 -55.81 21.47
CA ASN A 9 29.38 -56.87 22.29
C ASN A 9 29.13 -56.42 23.74
N ASN A 10 29.98 -55.60 24.33
CA ASN A 10 29.73 -55.03 25.67
C ASN A 10 28.59 -54.00 25.64
N LEU A 11 28.46 -53.17 24.59
CA LEU A 11 27.31 -52.29 24.42
C LEU A 11 26.01 -53.11 24.24
N ARG A 12 26.07 -54.17 23.48
CA ARG A 12 24.91 -55.03 23.22
C ARG A 12 24.46 -55.75 24.49
N SER A 13 25.40 -56.27 25.33
CA SER A 13 25.07 -56.89 26.61
C SER A 13 24.54 -55.89 27.62
N ALA A 14 25.08 -54.65 27.70
CA ALA A 14 24.59 -53.58 28.57
C ALA A 14 23.18 -53.10 28.21
N LEU A 15 22.90 -53.04 26.89
CA LEU A 15 21.58 -52.65 26.39
C LEU A 15 20.50 -53.74 26.59
N THR A 16 20.88 -55.02 26.63
CA THR A 16 19.94 -56.13 26.75
C THR A 16 19.70 -56.58 28.20
N THR A 17 20.59 -56.19 29.13
CA THR A 17 20.55 -56.69 30.54
C THR A 17 19.57 -55.91 31.46
N ASN A 18 19.17 -54.68 31.04
CA ASN A 18 18.23 -53.90 31.83
C ASN A 18 17.15 -53.26 30.91
N PRO A 19 15.98 -53.84 30.79
CA PRO A 19 14.88 -53.29 29.97
C PRO A 19 14.50 -51.88 30.37
N ALA A 20 14.72 -51.49 31.64
CA ALA A 20 14.52 -50.14 32.07
C ALA A 20 15.44 -49.09 31.41
N MET A 21 16.72 -49.45 31.10
CA MET A 21 17.61 -48.52 30.40
C MET A 21 17.19 -48.27 28.95
N ILE A 22 16.58 -49.21 28.27
CA ILE A 22 16.02 -49.06 26.94
C ILE A 22 14.85 -48.09 26.99
N ILE A 23 13.97 -48.25 27.96
CA ILE A 23 12.82 -47.36 28.16
C ILE A 23 13.28 -45.92 28.42
N TYR A 24 14.28 -45.73 29.31
CA TYR A 24 14.84 -44.38 29.59
C TYR A 24 15.52 -43.77 28.39
N SER A 25 16.27 -44.51 27.59
CA SER A 25 16.94 -43.98 26.40
C SER A 25 15.91 -43.55 25.34
N VAL A 26 14.86 -44.31 25.15
CA VAL A 26 13.76 -43.96 24.21
C VAL A 26 13.03 -42.71 24.71
N LEU A 27 12.76 -42.62 26.01
CA LEU A 27 12.08 -41.48 26.61
C LEU A 27 12.92 -40.21 26.47
N ILE A 28 14.25 -40.30 26.74
CA ILE A 28 15.19 -39.19 26.57
C ILE A 28 15.28 -38.78 25.08
N ALA A 29 15.31 -39.77 24.16
CA ALA A 29 15.34 -39.50 22.74
C ALA A 29 14.06 -38.78 22.25
N ILE A 30 12.88 -39.18 22.75
CA ILE A 30 11.61 -38.53 22.46
C ILE A 30 11.58 -37.12 23.00
N ILE A 31 12.07 -36.90 24.25
CA ILE A 31 12.15 -35.56 24.85
C ILE A 31 13.11 -34.68 24.04
N ALA A 32 14.30 -35.21 23.73
CA ALA A 32 15.29 -34.48 22.92
C ALA A 32 14.77 -34.16 21.54
N TRP A 33 14.10 -35.11 20.88
CA TRP A 33 13.44 -34.88 19.58
C TRP A 33 12.36 -33.82 19.69
N PHE A 34 11.54 -33.85 20.75
CA PHE A 34 10.50 -32.87 20.99
C PHE A 34 11.08 -31.46 21.22
N ILE A 35 12.15 -31.36 22.03
CA ILE A 35 12.84 -30.09 22.26
C ILE A 35 13.43 -29.55 20.95
N ILE A 36 14.13 -30.39 20.17
CA ILE A 36 14.70 -30.01 18.88
C ILE A 36 13.58 -29.60 17.89
N SER A 37 12.51 -30.39 17.86
CA SER A 37 11.35 -30.11 17.02
C SER A 37 10.66 -28.78 17.38
N ILE A 38 10.66 -28.39 18.65
CA ILE A 38 10.12 -27.10 19.12
C ILE A 38 11.09 -25.95 18.85
N THR A 39 12.40 -26.18 18.98
CA THR A 39 13.43 -25.13 18.91
C THR A 39 13.87 -24.84 17.47
N VAL A 40 13.91 -25.85 16.62
CA VAL A 40 14.24 -25.75 15.19
C VAL A 40 12.96 -25.72 14.38
N TYR A 41 12.10 -24.72 14.60
CA TYR A 41 10.94 -24.54 13.73
C TYR A 41 11.39 -24.10 12.34
N PRO A 42 11.02 -24.85 11.31
CA PRO A 42 11.14 -24.32 9.97
C PRO A 42 10.20 -23.09 9.90
N THR A 43 10.78 -21.93 9.57
CA THR A 43 10.00 -20.77 9.21
C THR A 43 9.07 -21.15 8.05
N THR A 44 7.80 -20.92 8.20
CA THR A 44 6.81 -21.24 7.15
C THR A 44 6.50 -19.96 6.37
N PRO A 45 6.43 -20.02 5.03
CA PRO A 45 5.94 -18.89 4.27
C PRO A 45 4.41 -18.79 4.37
N LYS A 46 3.90 -17.57 4.46
CA LYS A 46 2.47 -17.25 4.39
C LYS A 46 2.25 -16.10 3.42
N THR A 47 1.37 -16.29 2.46
CA THR A 47 1.00 -15.25 1.50
C THR A 47 -0.31 -14.62 1.92
N LEU A 48 -0.30 -13.29 2.01
CA LEU A 48 -1.45 -12.46 2.34
C LEU A 48 -1.72 -11.52 1.18
N SER A 49 -2.94 -11.51 0.69
CA SER A 49 -3.38 -10.70 -0.45
C SER A 49 -4.29 -9.57 0.00
N ASN A 50 -4.47 -8.57 -0.87
CA ASN A 50 -5.37 -7.43 -0.64
C ASN A 50 -4.95 -6.52 0.52
N ILE A 51 -3.65 -6.42 0.84
CA ILE A 51 -3.14 -5.50 1.84
C ILE A 51 -3.22 -4.08 1.27
N PRO A 52 -3.92 -3.14 1.93
CA PRO A 52 -4.03 -1.76 1.45
C PRO A 52 -2.67 -1.07 1.48
N VAL A 53 -2.42 -0.23 0.46
CA VAL A 53 -1.22 0.58 0.37
C VAL A 53 -1.57 2.02 0.72
N GLU A 54 -0.81 2.60 1.63
CA GLU A 54 -0.91 3.99 2.05
C GLU A 54 0.34 4.75 1.60
N VAL A 55 0.16 6.01 1.22
CA VAL A 55 1.27 6.92 0.88
C VAL A 55 1.23 8.06 1.89
N ASP A 56 2.16 8.03 2.83
CA ASP A 56 2.34 9.10 3.82
C ASP A 56 3.56 9.92 3.45
N ILE A 57 3.36 11.24 3.34
CA ILE A 57 4.42 12.21 3.03
C ILE A 57 4.88 12.99 4.25
N THR A 58 4.29 12.76 5.42
CA THR A 58 4.56 13.50 6.63
C THR A 58 6.03 13.40 7.03
N GLY A 59 6.69 14.53 7.25
CA GLY A 59 8.10 14.60 7.59
C GLY A 59 9.07 14.19 6.48
N THR A 60 8.59 14.14 5.23
CA THR A 60 9.41 13.76 4.07
C THR A 60 9.83 15.00 3.26
N SER A 61 10.84 14.82 2.39
CA SER A 61 11.25 15.87 1.45
C SER A 61 10.12 16.31 0.50
N ALA A 62 9.13 15.47 0.25
CA ALA A 62 7.97 15.86 -0.55
C ALA A 62 7.13 16.92 0.16
N GLU A 63 6.84 16.73 1.45
CA GLU A 63 6.12 17.72 2.26
C GLU A 63 6.89 19.03 2.38
N GLU A 64 8.21 18.95 2.65
CA GLU A 64 9.09 20.14 2.76
C GLU A 64 9.10 20.99 1.48
N ASN A 65 8.95 20.34 0.30
CA ASN A 65 8.85 21.02 -0.99
C ASN A 65 7.43 21.45 -1.37
N GLY A 66 6.46 21.25 -0.48
CA GLY A 66 5.04 21.59 -0.70
C GLY A 66 4.36 20.69 -1.73
N LEU A 67 4.85 19.46 -1.91
CA LEU A 67 4.25 18.49 -2.80
C LEU A 67 3.15 17.71 -2.08
N SER A 68 2.11 17.37 -2.81
CA SER A 68 1.00 16.53 -2.37
C SER A 68 0.87 15.32 -3.28
N VAL A 69 0.33 14.23 -2.74
CA VAL A 69 -0.01 13.04 -3.52
C VAL A 69 -1.31 13.30 -4.27
N ILE A 70 -1.24 13.32 -5.59
CA ILE A 70 -2.40 13.57 -6.44
C ILE A 70 -3.13 12.26 -6.74
N SER A 71 -2.38 11.24 -7.16
CA SER A 71 -2.97 9.94 -7.49
C SER A 71 -1.92 8.84 -7.43
N TYR A 72 -2.39 7.61 -7.26
CA TYR A 72 -1.61 6.39 -7.44
C TYR A 72 -2.54 5.24 -7.82
N GLU A 73 -2.05 4.32 -8.64
CA GLU A 73 -2.86 3.21 -9.17
C GLU A 73 -2.90 2.00 -8.24
N THR A 74 -1.75 1.68 -7.62
CA THR A 74 -1.63 0.50 -6.77
C THR A 74 -2.31 0.72 -5.43
N LYS A 75 -3.54 0.25 -5.29
CA LYS A 75 -4.32 0.36 -4.04
C LYS A 75 -4.08 -0.80 -3.08
N LYS A 76 -3.65 -1.95 -3.59
CA LYS A 76 -3.49 -3.18 -2.81
C LYS A 76 -2.30 -3.99 -3.31
N VAL A 77 -1.65 -4.69 -2.39
CA VAL A 77 -0.51 -5.57 -2.69
C VAL A 77 -0.71 -6.96 -2.10
N THR A 78 0.02 -7.91 -2.66
CA THR A 78 0.17 -9.26 -2.11
C THR A 78 1.56 -9.39 -1.51
N VAL A 79 1.62 -9.86 -0.26
CA VAL A 79 2.86 -9.97 0.49
C VAL A 79 3.07 -11.42 0.91
N THR A 80 4.27 -11.94 0.69
CA THR A 80 4.69 -13.21 1.27
C THR A 80 5.62 -12.93 2.44
N ILE A 81 5.19 -13.36 3.62
CA ILE A 81 5.94 -13.25 4.86
C ILE A 81 6.45 -14.63 5.28
N GLN A 82 7.56 -14.64 5.99
CA GLN A 82 8.16 -15.85 6.55
C GLN A 82 8.41 -15.64 8.04
N GLY A 83 8.07 -16.63 8.84
CA GLY A 83 8.26 -16.53 10.28
C GLY A 83 7.83 -17.79 11.01
N ASN A 84 7.84 -17.72 12.34
CA ASN A 84 7.40 -18.82 13.17
C ASN A 84 5.88 -19.03 12.99
N ARG A 85 5.49 -20.28 12.77
CA ARG A 85 4.09 -20.66 12.50
C ARG A 85 3.11 -20.16 13.58
N SER A 86 3.54 -20.16 14.85
CA SER A 86 2.71 -19.64 15.95
C SER A 86 2.49 -18.13 15.86
N SER A 87 3.52 -17.38 15.39
CA SER A 87 3.48 -15.93 15.28
C SER A 87 2.72 -15.47 14.04
N ILE A 88 3.03 -16.06 12.87
CA ILE A 88 2.41 -15.64 11.61
C ILE A 88 1.06 -16.32 11.33
N GLY A 89 0.75 -17.42 12.04
CA GLY A 89 -0.49 -18.18 11.85
C GLY A 89 -1.74 -17.33 12.05
N SER A 90 -1.73 -16.48 13.05
CA SER A 90 -2.84 -15.58 13.42
C SER A 90 -2.87 -14.25 12.65
N LEU A 91 -1.82 -13.95 11.82
CA LEU A 91 -1.81 -12.71 11.03
C LEU A 91 -2.79 -12.78 9.88
N SER A 92 -3.58 -11.73 9.73
CA SER A 92 -4.47 -11.48 8.59
C SER A 92 -3.95 -10.31 7.74
N ALA A 93 -4.55 -10.06 6.59
CA ALA A 93 -4.23 -8.91 5.77
C ALA A 93 -4.48 -7.57 6.50
N ASP A 94 -5.46 -7.52 7.40
CA ASP A 94 -5.82 -6.33 8.17
C ASP A 94 -4.80 -5.97 9.26
N ASP A 95 -3.97 -6.95 9.66
CA ASP A 95 -2.90 -6.75 10.63
C ASP A 95 -1.62 -6.15 10.01
N LEU A 96 -1.57 -6.06 8.68
CA LEU A 96 -0.45 -5.48 7.94
C LEU A 96 -0.83 -4.15 7.31
N VAL A 97 0.16 -3.26 7.21
CA VAL A 97 0.08 -2.03 6.42
C VAL A 97 1.24 -2.04 5.43
N ALA A 98 0.91 -1.81 4.18
CA ALA A 98 1.90 -1.52 3.16
C ALA A 98 2.00 0.00 3.01
N SER A 99 3.19 0.57 3.09
CA SER A 99 3.43 1.98 2.88
C SER A 99 4.45 2.21 1.78
N ALA A 100 4.19 3.22 0.94
CA ALA A 100 5.19 3.66 -0.02
C ALA A 100 6.28 4.47 0.68
N VAL A 101 7.54 4.13 0.41
CA VAL A 101 8.68 4.82 0.99
C VAL A 101 8.98 6.07 0.17
N VAL A 102 8.64 7.23 0.73
CA VAL A 102 8.82 8.54 0.09
C VAL A 102 10.20 9.10 0.46
N GLU A 103 11.21 8.76 -0.34
CA GLU A 103 12.57 9.26 -0.16
C GLU A 103 12.98 10.13 -1.36
N ASN A 104 13.59 11.28 -1.07
CA ASN A 104 14.20 12.18 -2.06
C ASN A 104 13.23 12.67 -3.17
N VAL A 105 11.95 12.83 -2.85
CA VAL A 105 10.96 13.42 -3.77
C VAL A 105 10.98 14.94 -3.60
N THR A 106 11.65 15.63 -4.53
CA THR A 106 11.85 17.07 -4.48
C THR A 106 11.16 17.86 -5.60
N SER A 107 10.56 17.15 -6.56
CA SER A 107 9.90 17.74 -7.73
C SER A 107 8.62 17.04 -8.07
N ALA A 108 7.66 17.79 -8.63
CA ALA A 108 6.42 17.29 -9.19
C ALA A 108 6.65 16.26 -10.30
N GLY A 109 5.65 15.45 -10.56
CA GLY A 109 5.63 14.40 -11.57
C GLY A 109 5.48 13.01 -11.01
N GLU A 110 5.52 12.03 -11.90
CA GLU A 110 5.42 10.63 -11.55
C GLU A 110 6.73 10.11 -10.94
N LYS A 111 6.61 9.43 -9.81
CA LYS A 111 7.74 8.81 -9.10
C LYS A 111 7.42 7.36 -8.78
N TYR A 112 8.42 6.49 -8.97
CA TYR A 112 8.33 5.07 -8.62
C TYR A 112 8.87 4.85 -7.21
N LEU A 113 8.00 4.50 -6.29
CA LEU A 113 8.33 4.30 -4.88
C LEU A 113 8.34 2.82 -4.54
N LYS A 114 9.27 2.42 -3.66
CA LYS A 114 9.27 1.07 -3.09
C LYS A 114 8.16 0.94 -2.06
N ILE A 115 7.58 -0.25 -2.00
CA ILE A 115 6.56 -0.58 -1.01
C ILE A 115 7.23 -1.33 0.14
N ASN A 116 7.09 -0.79 1.34
CA ASN A 116 7.48 -1.44 2.58
C ASN A 116 6.23 -1.96 3.30
N VAL A 117 6.38 -3.06 4.04
CA VAL A 117 5.28 -3.68 4.77
C VAL A 117 5.64 -3.83 6.23
N ILE A 118 4.79 -3.33 7.09
CA ILE A 118 4.94 -3.39 8.53
C ILE A 118 3.72 -4.02 9.18
N SER A 119 3.90 -4.60 10.37
CA SER A 119 2.80 -5.08 11.19
C SER A 119 2.22 -3.95 12.04
N LYS A 120 0.91 -3.90 12.14
CA LYS A 120 0.21 -3.10 13.16
C LYS A 120 0.44 -3.67 14.57
N LYS A 121 0.77 -4.96 14.68
CA LYS A 121 1.04 -5.66 15.93
C LYS A 121 2.54 -5.65 16.20
N SER A 122 2.96 -5.00 17.26
CA SER A 122 4.38 -4.82 17.63
C SER A 122 5.05 -6.08 18.18
N ASP A 123 4.29 -7.07 18.58
CA ASP A 123 4.75 -8.31 19.22
C ASP A 123 5.02 -9.46 18.23
N VAL A 124 4.67 -9.27 16.94
CA VAL A 124 4.83 -10.30 15.91
C VAL A 124 6.06 -10.01 15.06
N LYS A 125 7.04 -10.94 15.12
CA LYS A 125 8.23 -10.88 14.27
C LYS A 125 8.06 -11.77 13.06
N PHE A 126 8.27 -11.20 11.88
CA PHE A 126 8.31 -11.90 10.61
C PHE A 126 9.28 -11.20 9.66
N ASP A 127 9.73 -11.92 8.64
CA ASP A 127 10.51 -11.38 7.55
C ASP A 127 9.63 -11.28 6.29
N VAL A 128 9.73 -10.16 5.60
CA VAL A 128 9.04 -9.99 4.31
C VAL A 128 9.92 -10.60 3.23
N THR A 129 9.43 -11.68 2.61
CA THR A 129 10.16 -12.39 1.55
C THR A 129 9.90 -11.78 0.19
N SER A 130 8.65 -11.39 -0.09
CA SER A 130 8.29 -10.73 -1.35
C SER A 130 7.06 -9.84 -1.19
N VAL A 131 7.04 -8.77 -1.98
CA VAL A 131 5.90 -7.85 -2.13
C VAL A 131 5.59 -7.76 -3.63
N SER A 132 4.35 -7.93 -4.00
CA SER A 132 3.92 -7.84 -5.40
C SER A 132 2.68 -6.94 -5.56
N PRO A 133 2.80 -5.84 -6.31
CA PRO A 133 4.03 -5.27 -6.89
C PRO A 133 4.98 -4.75 -5.81
N SER A 134 6.30 -4.73 -6.10
CA SER A 134 7.33 -4.23 -5.16
C SER A 134 7.51 -2.73 -5.20
N THR A 135 7.06 -2.11 -6.29
CA THR A 135 7.09 -0.66 -6.51
C THR A 135 5.73 -0.18 -7.01
N MET A 136 5.44 1.09 -6.81
CA MET A 136 4.23 1.73 -7.29
C MET A 136 4.55 3.10 -7.87
N ALA A 137 3.81 3.47 -8.91
CA ALA A 137 3.84 4.81 -9.47
C ALA A 137 2.93 5.72 -8.63
N VAL A 138 3.46 6.86 -8.21
CA VAL A 138 2.76 7.89 -7.46
C VAL A 138 2.97 9.22 -8.17
N MET A 139 1.88 9.93 -8.43
CA MET A 139 1.92 11.27 -9.00
C MET A 139 1.96 12.31 -7.89
N PHE A 140 3.00 13.12 -7.89
CA PHE A 140 3.18 14.26 -6.99
C PHE A 140 2.99 15.57 -7.74
N ASP A 141 2.31 16.52 -7.11
CA ASP A 141 2.21 17.90 -7.61
C ASP A 141 2.00 18.86 -6.45
N LYS A 142 2.17 20.16 -6.71
CA LYS A 142 1.77 21.21 -5.79
C LYS A 142 0.29 21.49 -5.97
N ILE A 143 -0.43 21.61 -4.87
CA ILE A 143 -1.79 22.14 -4.91
C ILE A 143 -1.72 23.65 -4.94
N ASP A 144 -2.33 24.23 -5.94
CA ASP A 144 -2.44 25.68 -6.13
C ASP A 144 -3.92 26.06 -6.27
N THR A 145 -4.19 27.35 -6.09
CA THR A 145 -5.53 27.89 -6.24
C THR A 145 -5.45 29.11 -7.13
N ARG A 146 -6.22 29.14 -8.20
CA ARG A 146 -6.23 30.22 -9.19
C ARG A 146 -7.64 30.69 -9.49
N GLU A 147 -7.76 31.96 -9.80
CA GLU A 147 -8.98 32.57 -10.29
C GLU A 147 -9.03 32.49 -11.81
N PHE A 148 -10.21 32.10 -12.31
CA PHE A 148 -10.49 32.03 -13.74
C PHE A 148 -11.74 32.87 -14.05
N GLU A 149 -11.66 33.64 -15.15
CA GLU A 149 -12.83 34.35 -15.68
C GLU A 149 -13.77 33.35 -16.36
N LEU A 150 -15.05 33.50 -16.10
CA LEU A 150 -16.09 32.67 -16.71
C LEU A 150 -16.58 33.31 -18.00
N SER A 151 -16.47 32.57 -19.10
CA SER A 151 -17.20 32.89 -20.33
C SER A 151 -18.53 32.15 -20.39
N VAL A 152 -19.58 32.81 -20.87
CA VAL A 152 -20.89 32.17 -21.04
C VAL A 152 -21.03 31.73 -22.49
N GLU A 153 -21.24 30.43 -22.68
CA GLU A 153 -21.56 29.88 -23.99
C GLU A 153 -23.01 29.38 -24.01
N ALA A 154 -23.78 29.87 -24.96
CA ALA A 154 -25.18 29.50 -25.14
C ALA A 154 -25.47 28.94 -26.53
N PRO A 155 -24.87 27.78 -26.89
CA PRO A 155 -24.92 27.24 -28.25
C PRO A 155 -26.31 26.82 -28.70
N ASN A 156 -27.22 26.61 -27.77
CA ASN A 156 -28.61 26.19 -28.05
C ASN A 156 -29.62 27.32 -28.08
N ILE A 157 -29.20 28.55 -27.83
CA ILE A 157 -30.08 29.71 -27.88
C ILE A 157 -29.95 30.35 -29.26
N LYS A 158 -31.09 30.55 -29.94
CA LYS A 158 -31.16 31.23 -31.23
C LYS A 158 -32.03 32.47 -31.08
N ALA A 159 -31.59 33.56 -31.68
CA ALA A 159 -32.45 34.75 -31.79
C ALA A 159 -33.72 34.46 -32.61
N VAL A 160 -34.80 35.05 -32.25
CA VAL A 160 -36.03 35.01 -33.04
C VAL A 160 -35.80 35.76 -34.37
N GLU A 161 -36.50 35.32 -35.42
CA GLU A 161 -36.37 35.90 -36.76
C GLU A 161 -36.52 37.44 -36.73
N GLY A 162 -35.52 38.14 -37.23
CA GLY A 162 -35.43 39.60 -37.20
C GLY A 162 -34.71 40.23 -36.00
N LEU A 163 -34.26 39.41 -35.02
CA LEU A 163 -33.45 39.87 -33.90
C LEU A 163 -32.04 39.30 -34.00
N TYR A 164 -31.09 40.09 -33.57
CA TYR A 164 -29.66 39.70 -33.51
C TYR A 164 -29.32 39.49 -32.02
N MET A 165 -28.55 38.45 -31.73
CA MET A 165 -28.07 38.13 -30.39
C MET A 165 -26.55 38.03 -30.42
N ASP A 166 -25.90 38.78 -29.56
CA ASP A 166 -24.45 38.72 -29.38
C ASP A 166 -24.12 37.94 -28.11
N ASN A 167 -22.99 37.19 -28.15
CA ASN A 167 -22.50 36.48 -26.98
C ASN A 167 -22.18 37.42 -25.80
N GLY A 168 -21.95 38.70 -26.05
CA GLY A 168 -21.78 39.74 -25.02
C GLY A 168 -23.02 40.08 -24.20
N ASP A 169 -24.21 39.63 -24.64
CA ASP A 169 -25.47 39.87 -23.94
C ASP A 169 -25.66 38.98 -22.68
N PHE A 170 -24.83 37.92 -22.57
CA PHE A 170 -24.92 37.03 -21.43
C PHE A 170 -23.99 37.48 -20.33
N LYS A 171 -24.53 37.62 -19.10
CA LYS A 171 -23.77 37.93 -17.91
C LYS A 171 -23.82 36.77 -16.94
N CYS A 172 -22.66 36.38 -16.45
CA CYS A 172 -22.53 35.42 -15.36
C CYS A 172 -22.25 36.15 -14.03
N THR A 173 -22.88 35.74 -12.96
CA THR A 173 -22.61 36.26 -11.63
C THR A 173 -22.46 35.09 -10.66
N PRO A 174 -21.31 34.87 -10.07
CA PRO A 174 -20.07 35.62 -10.25
C PRO A 174 -19.43 35.39 -11.64
N ASN A 175 -18.65 36.34 -12.11
CA ASN A 175 -17.89 36.27 -13.38
C ASN A 175 -16.51 35.67 -13.22
N VAL A 176 -16.09 35.39 -11.97
CA VAL A 176 -14.79 34.78 -11.62
C VAL A 176 -15.08 33.61 -10.69
N ILE A 177 -14.37 32.51 -10.90
CA ILE A 177 -14.38 31.36 -10.00
C ILE A 177 -12.96 31.03 -9.54
N GLU A 178 -12.86 30.54 -8.33
CA GLU A 178 -11.63 30.03 -7.75
C GLU A 178 -11.56 28.52 -7.95
N VAL A 179 -10.48 28.03 -8.58
CA VAL A 179 -10.26 26.60 -8.83
C VAL A 179 -9.00 26.17 -8.11
N SER A 180 -9.13 25.18 -7.24
CA SER A 180 -8.02 24.58 -6.54
C SER A 180 -7.70 23.19 -7.09
N GLY A 181 -6.43 22.91 -7.33
CA GLY A 181 -5.98 21.63 -7.88
C GLY A 181 -4.50 21.56 -8.13
N PRO A 182 -4.03 20.46 -8.78
CA PRO A 182 -2.63 20.32 -9.15
C PRO A 182 -2.17 21.46 -10.06
N SER A 183 -1.04 22.09 -9.74
CA SER A 183 -0.55 23.26 -10.48
C SER A 183 -0.30 22.95 -11.96
N THR A 184 0.21 21.78 -12.27
CA THR A 184 0.43 21.35 -13.67
C THR A 184 -0.85 21.13 -14.46
N GLN A 185 -1.98 20.90 -13.79
CA GLN A 185 -3.29 20.82 -14.43
C GLN A 185 -3.92 22.21 -14.58
N LEU A 186 -3.77 23.06 -13.57
CA LEU A 186 -4.25 24.45 -13.63
C LEU A 186 -3.54 25.22 -14.76
N ASP A 187 -2.25 24.96 -15.01
CA ASP A 187 -1.49 25.57 -16.11
C ASP A 187 -2.06 25.23 -17.52
N LYS A 188 -2.87 24.19 -17.65
CA LYS A 188 -3.49 23.77 -18.91
C LYS A 188 -4.89 24.33 -19.13
N ILE A 189 -5.42 25.03 -18.13
CA ILE A 189 -6.74 25.64 -18.23
C ILE A 189 -6.58 27.02 -18.85
N ASP A 190 -7.02 27.17 -20.10
CA ASP A 190 -7.01 28.45 -20.80
C ASP A 190 -8.32 29.23 -20.55
N THR A 191 -9.45 28.53 -20.57
CA THR A 191 -10.78 29.14 -20.43
C THR A 191 -11.71 28.23 -19.64
N VAL A 192 -12.63 28.84 -18.88
CA VAL A 192 -13.71 28.12 -18.20
C VAL A 192 -15.03 28.65 -18.74
N SER A 193 -15.84 27.77 -19.33
CA SER A 193 -17.14 28.14 -19.87
C SER A 193 -18.31 27.64 -19.00
N TYR A 194 -19.32 28.45 -18.88
CA TYR A 194 -20.56 28.09 -18.20
C TYR A 194 -21.66 27.84 -19.26
N THR A 195 -22.18 26.63 -19.32
CA THR A 195 -23.13 26.19 -20.37
C THR A 195 -24.58 26.01 -19.89
N HIS A 196 -24.87 26.29 -18.62
CA HIS A 196 -26.19 26.09 -18.03
C HIS A 196 -26.89 27.44 -17.79
N LEU A 197 -27.91 27.76 -18.57
CA LEU A 197 -28.69 28.98 -18.45
C LEU A 197 -30.01 28.68 -17.72
N THR A 198 -30.24 29.38 -16.63
CA THR A 198 -31.58 29.43 -16.01
C THR A 198 -32.33 30.65 -16.51
N LEU A 199 -33.42 30.42 -17.22
CA LEU A 199 -34.34 31.50 -17.58
C LEU A 199 -35.15 31.90 -16.33
N PRO A 200 -35.31 33.19 -16.04
CA PRO A 200 -36.22 33.62 -14.99
C PRO A 200 -37.64 33.20 -15.37
N THR A 201 -38.23 32.31 -14.60
CA THR A 201 -39.68 31.99 -14.74
C THR A 201 -40.46 33.16 -14.21
N ASN A 202 -40.99 33.98 -15.12
CA ASN A 202 -42.05 34.93 -14.75
C ASN A 202 -43.29 34.13 -14.34
N SER A 203 -43.47 33.95 -13.03
CA SER A 203 -44.78 33.58 -12.49
C SER A 203 -45.65 34.82 -12.56
N LEU A 204 -46.59 34.84 -13.49
CA LEU A 204 -47.73 35.74 -13.48
C LEU A 204 -48.64 35.43 -12.30
#